data_db669604d548af9bc2677459417804e6
#
_entry.id   db669604d548af9bc2677459417804e6
#
_cell.length_a   1.000
_cell.length_b   1.000
_cell.length_c   1.000
_cell.angle_alpha   90.00
_cell.angle_beta   90.00
_cell.angle_gamma   90.00
#
_symmetry.space_group_name_H-M   'P 1'
#
loop_
_entity.id
_entity.type
_entity.pdbx_description
1 polymer ?
#
loop_
_entity_poly.entity_id
_entity_poly.type
_entity_poly.pdbx_seq_one_letter_code
_entity_poly.pdbx_strand_id
1 'polypeptide(L)'
;MFAIRAAMRTWKSALLSLLLLLGCTPTPSPIPASPIPYATRTPTPPPPTATILPTPSQPPPPLPSPTPASYTIRSGDTLEGLAKRFNLTVDDLLLANPGLTSLLQPGQVISIPAPRAQTAPATPTPAPLRMASPACYPRPDQTQTCFFVLENPSAETLENVAIQVAFADGDSVRTRLLFLPLDILPPHSRMPASDTFPIFAQGNAFEVYVLSALRLSPDDPRYLPATLHRLQIVIAPSERFASVSGEVYLPPSSAAASLIWIAATAYDSLDRAVGFRRWEANTPLAPGEHLPFQFSLGSFAPMARVELLVEARR
;
A
#
# COMPACT_ATOMS: atom_id res chain seq x y z
N MET A 1 -13.23 -31.21 -61.91
CA MET A 1 -12.18 -32.00 -62.48
C MET A 1 -11.13 -32.24 -61.43
N PHE A 2 -10.91 -33.52 -61.13
CA PHE A 2 -9.97 -34.17 -60.22
C PHE A 2 -10.14 -34.05 -58.69
N ALA A 3 -10.69 -35.15 -58.20
CA ALA A 3 -10.63 -35.67 -56.83
C ALA A 3 -9.40 -36.56 -56.63
N ILE A 4 -8.81 -36.62 -55.44
CA ILE A 4 -8.01 -37.75 -54.90
C ILE A 4 -8.27 -37.75 -53.39
N ARG A 5 -9.13 -38.60 -52.83
CA ARG A 5 -9.09 -39.97 -52.34
C ARG A 5 -8.05 -40.23 -51.20
N ALA A 6 -8.63 -40.45 -50.07
CA ALA A 6 -8.43 -41.34 -48.92
C ALA A 6 -7.25 -42.32 -48.90
N ALA A 7 -6.67 -42.51 -47.70
CA ALA A 7 -6.13 -43.78 -47.22
C ALA A 7 -6.22 -43.91 -45.71
N MET A 8 -7.22 -44.67 -45.25
CA MET A 8 -7.22 -45.31 -43.92
C MET A 8 -6.15 -46.42 -43.89
N ARG A 9 -5.44 -46.56 -42.80
CA ARG A 9 -4.77 -47.84 -42.46
C ARG A 9 -4.99 -48.17 -40.99
N THR A 10 -5.87 -49.12 -40.79
CA THR A 10 -6.11 -49.96 -39.62
C THR A 10 -4.95 -50.90 -39.40
N TRP A 11 -4.49 -51.10 -38.18
CA TRP A 11 -3.76 -52.27 -37.78
C TRP A 11 -4.36 -52.85 -36.50
N LYS A 12 -4.90 -54.04 -36.67
CA LYS A 12 -5.41 -54.92 -35.62
C LYS A 12 -4.34 -55.90 -35.22
N SER A 13 -4.33 -56.24 -33.93
CA SER A 13 -4.13 -57.54 -33.30
C SER A 13 -2.76 -58.16 -33.29
N ALA A 14 -2.24 -58.44 -32.10
CA ALA A 14 -1.88 -59.80 -31.67
C ALA A 14 -1.71 -59.88 -30.17
N LEU A 15 -2.48 -60.77 -29.54
CA LEU A 15 -2.33 -61.34 -28.21
C LEU A 15 -1.01 -62.11 -28.11
N LEU A 16 -0.32 -62.08 -26.96
CA LEU A 16 0.31 -63.26 -26.41
C LEU A 16 0.40 -63.16 -24.87
N SER A 17 -0.34 -64.03 -24.23
CA SER A 17 -0.34 -64.33 -22.80
C SER A 17 0.96 -65.03 -22.43
N LEU A 18 1.63 -64.61 -21.36
CA LEU A 18 2.58 -65.45 -20.65
C LEU A 18 2.44 -65.24 -19.14
N LEU A 19 1.80 -66.19 -18.47
CA LEU A 19 1.79 -66.39 -17.03
C LEU A 19 3.19 -66.72 -16.58
N LEU A 20 3.72 -65.99 -15.61
CA LEU A 20 4.78 -66.47 -14.71
C LEU A 20 4.39 -66.12 -13.29
N LEU A 21 3.95 -67.14 -12.56
CA LEU A 21 3.83 -67.21 -11.12
C LEU A 21 5.23 -67.12 -10.48
N LEU A 22 5.51 -66.07 -9.73
CA LEU A 22 6.62 -66.03 -8.80
C LEU A 22 6.16 -65.44 -7.49
N GLY A 23 6.35 -66.26 -6.46
CA GLY A 23 5.84 -66.21 -5.11
C GLY A 23 6.03 -64.91 -4.36
N CYS A 24 5.00 -64.56 -3.63
CA CYS A 24 5.05 -63.58 -2.53
C CYS A 24 5.77 -64.22 -1.35
N THR A 25 6.96 -63.74 -1.03
CA THR A 25 7.56 -63.93 0.29
C THR A 25 7.06 -62.80 1.19
N PRO A 26 6.46 -63.09 2.34
CA PRO A 26 6.10 -62.05 3.30
C PRO A 26 7.37 -61.51 3.95
N THR A 27 7.65 -60.23 3.76
CA THR A 27 8.60 -59.47 4.55
C THR A 27 8.13 -59.37 6.00
N PRO A 28 8.96 -59.66 7.01
CA PRO A 28 8.56 -59.47 8.40
C PRO A 28 8.38 -57.96 8.71
N SER A 29 7.24 -57.62 9.25
CA SER A 29 6.94 -56.29 9.77
C SER A 29 7.90 -55.92 10.90
N PRO A 30 8.48 -54.73 10.94
CA PRO A 30 9.26 -54.28 12.07
C PRO A 30 8.39 -54.20 13.33
N ILE A 31 8.87 -54.79 14.41
CA ILE A 31 8.28 -54.71 15.76
C ILE A 31 8.26 -53.23 16.16
N PRO A 32 7.12 -52.70 16.63
CA PRO A 32 7.09 -51.34 17.16
C PRO A 32 7.96 -51.28 18.41
N ALA A 33 8.99 -50.44 18.37
CA ALA A 33 9.80 -50.13 19.55
C ALA A 33 8.90 -49.48 20.62
N SER A 34 8.88 -50.05 21.81
CA SER A 34 8.20 -49.50 22.97
C SER A 34 8.72 -48.09 23.27
N PRO A 35 7.87 -47.13 23.53
CA PRO A 35 8.30 -45.77 23.85
C PRO A 35 9.05 -45.81 25.20
N ILE A 36 10.29 -45.33 25.20
CA ILE A 36 11.05 -45.07 26.41
C ILE A 36 10.32 -43.95 27.18
N PRO A 37 9.96 -44.12 28.45
CA PRO A 37 9.34 -43.05 29.20
C PRO A 37 10.34 -41.91 29.38
N TYR A 38 10.07 -40.78 28.74
CA TYR A 38 10.77 -39.52 29.01
C TYR A 38 10.43 -39.09 30.43
N ALA A 39 11.44 -39.02 31.29
CA ALA A 39 11.31 -38.39 32.60
C ALA A 39 10.97 -36.91 32.37
N THR A 40 9.69 -36.57 32.62
CA THR A 40 9.22 -35.18 32.63
C THR A 40 9.91 -34.45 33.77
N ARG A 41 10.95 -33.68 33.48
CA ARG A 41 11.48 -32.75 34.45
C ARG A 41 10.44 -31.64 34.61
N THR A 42 9.80 -31.57 35.74
CA THR A 42 8.97 -30.45 36.16
C THR A 42 9.85 -29.21 36.15
N PRO A 43 9.53 -28.17 35.35
CA PRO A 43 10.30 -26.94 35.41
C PRO A 43 10.10 -26.31 36.79
N THR A 44 11.20 -26.11 37.51
CA THR A 44 11.20 -25.29 38.72
C THR A 44 10.73 -23.88 38.35
N PRO A 45 9.73 -23.32 39.02
CA PRO A 45 9.31 -21.94 38.73
C PRO A 45 10.48 -20.99 38.95
N PRO A 46 10.70 -20.02 38.05
CA PRO A 46 11.73 -19.02 38.23
C PRO A 46 11.46 -18.22 39.53
N PRO A 47 12.51 -17.77 40.23
CA PRO A 47 12.33 -16.93 41.40
C PRO A 47 11.57 -15.66 41.02
N PRO A 48 10.75 -15.10 41.91
CA PRO A 48 9.98 -13.89 41.63
C PRO A 48 10.96 -12.76 41.26
N THR A 49 10.84 -12.27 40.01
CA THR A 49 11.55 -11.09 39.57
C THR A 49 11.06 -9.92 40.40
N ALA A 50 11.98 -9.28 41.14
CA ALA A 50 11.67 -8.07 41.88
C ALA A 50 11.14 -7.03 40.89
N THR A 51 9.85 -6.71 40.99
CA THR A 51 9.24 -5.61 40.25
C THR A 51 9.85 -4.32 40.79
N ILE A 52 10.76 -3.72 40.02
CA ILE A 52 11.25 -2.38 40.31
C ILE A 52 10.07 -1.44 40.05
N LEU A 53 9.51 -0.87 41.13
CA LEU A 53 8.55 0.22 41.00
C LEU A 53 9.23 1.34 40.19
N PRO A 54 8.58 1.87 39.14
CA PRO A 54 9.12 3.03 38.46
C PRO A 54 9.22 4.18 39.46
N THR A 55 10.45 4.64 39.70
CA THR A 55 10.70 5.87 40.46
C THR A 55 9.94 6.99 39.74
N PRO A 56 9.11 7.81 40.43
CA PRO A 56 8.42 8.91 39.79
C PRO A 56 9.47 9.80 39.10
N SER A 57 9.41 9.88 37.78
CA SER A 57 10.28 10.76 37.00
C SER A 57 9.98 12.20 37.43
N GLN A 58 10.96 12.84 38.02
CA GLN A 58 10.89 14.25 38.35
C GLN A 58 10.65 15.01 37.04
N PRO A 59 9.65 15.92 36.96
CA PRO A 59 9.47 16.72 35.78
C PRO A 59 10.76 17.45 35.43
N PRO A 60 11.16 17.50 34.15
CA PRO A 60 12.39 18.21 33.77
C PRO A 60 12.29 19.68 34.23
N PRO A 61 13.42 20.28 34.71
CA PRO A 61 13.42 21.68 35.06
C PRO A 61 12.93 22.53 33.88
N PRO A 62 12.16 23.60 34.12
CA PRO A 62 11.73 24.48 33.07
C PRO A 62 12.91 24.98 32.28
N LEU A 63 12.89 24.80 30.95
CA LEU A 63 13.91 25.37 30.06
C LEU A 63 13.96 26.88 30.27
N PRO A 64 15.18 27.47 30.34
CA PRO A 64 15.32 28.91 30.52
C PRO A 64 14.55 29.62 29.37
N SER A 65 13.67 30.55 29.76
CA SER A 65 12.96 31.38 28.81
C SER A 65 13.97 32.17 27.98
N PRO A 66 13.98 32.08 26.65
CA PRO A 66 14.94 32.76 25.82
C PRO A 66 14.76 34.28 25.98
N THR A 67 15.81 34.96 26.42
CA THR A 67 15.84 36.41 26.59
C THR A 67 15.78 37.06 25.20
N PRO A 68 14.89 38.04 24.96
CA PRO A 68 14.88 38.78 23.71
C PRO A 68 16.21 39.52 23.51
N ALA A 69 16.78 39.37 22.31
CA ALA A 69 17.98 40.07 21.91
C ALA A 69 17.61 41.44 21.28
N SER A 70 18.46 42.45 21.43
CA SER A 70 18.31 43.73 20.72
C SER A 70 19.20 43.77 19.48
N TYR A 71 18.72 44.39 18.41
CA TYR A 71 19.49 44.61 17.19
C TYR A 71 19.37 46.05 16.72
N THR A 72 20.50 46.64 16.34
CA THR A 72 20.56 47.99 15.78
C THR A 72 20.51 47.89 14.25
N ILE A 73 19.50 48.51 13.64
CA ILE A 73 19.28 48.52 12.18
C ILE A 73 20.46 49.17 11.49
N ARG A 74 20.94 48.58 10.42
CA ARG A 74 22.03 49.07 9.58
C ARG A 74 21.46 49.57 8.23
N SER A 75 22.23 50.40 7.54
CA SER A 75 21.88 50.82 6.19
C SER A 75 21.77 49.61 5.27
N GLY A 76 20.64 49.49 4.53
CA GLY A 76 20.35 48.36 3.66
C GLY A 76 19.57 47.19 4.30
N ASP A 77 19.30 47.23 5.62
CA ASP A 77 18.43 46.23 6.24
C ASP A 77 16.99 46.39 5.78
N THR A 78 16.33 45.26 5.62
CA THR A 78 14.89 45.18 5.34
C THR A 78 14.22 44.27 6.36
N LEU A 79 12.91 44.45 6.61
CA LEU A 79 12.19 43.59 7.56
C LEU A 79 12.28 42.12 7.15
N GLU A 80 12.13 41.81 5.87
CA GLU A 80 12.24 40.44 5.35
C GLU A 80 13.67 39.86 5.53
N GLY A 81 14.69 40.69 5.25
CA GLY A 81 16.08 40.31 5.43
C GLY A 81 16.42 40.00 6.90
N LEU A 82 15.92 40.84 7.84
CA LEU A 82 16.08 40.61 9.25
C LEU A 82 15.32 39.40 9.76
N ALA A 83 14.05 39.24 9.33
CA ALA A 83 13.25 38.07 9.66
C ALA A 83 13.95 36.78 9.23
N LYS A 84 14.42 36.71 8.00
CA LYS A 84 15.18 35.55 7.48
C LYS A 84 16.47 35.30 8.23
N ARG A 85 17.23 36.38 8.56
CA ARG A 85 18.51 36.29 9.28
C ARG A 85 18.36 35.72 10.69
N PHE A 86 17.26 36.08 11.38
CA PHE A 86 16.98 35.64 12.73
C PHE A 86 16.01 34.49 12.85
N ASN A 87 15.65 33.86 11.71
CA ASN A 87 14.70 32.74 11.62
C ASN A 87 13.34 33.07 12.26
N LEU A 88 12.82 34.24 11.92
CA LEU A 88 11.52 34.79 12.35
C LEU A 88 10.64 35.07 11.14
N THR A 89 9.38 35.31 11.39
CA THR A 89 8.48 35.94 10.39
C THR A 89 8.54 37.48 10.53
N VAL A 90 8.15 38.19 9.49
CA VAL A 90 7.98 39.64 9.54
C VAL A 90 6.99 40.04 10.62
N ASP A 91 5.91 39.25 10.76
CA ASP A 91 4.87 39.46 11.78
C ASP A 91 5.43 39.31 13.19
N ASP A 92 6.32 38.34 13.44
CA ASP A 92 6.98 38.19 14.75
C ASP A 92 7.81 39.43 15.12
N LEU A 93 8.52 40.03 14.13
CA LEU A 93 9.26 41.26 14.34
C LEU A 93 8.35 42.45 14.60
N LEU A 94 7.25 42.57 13.88
CA LEU A 94 6.26 43.66 14.07
C LEU A 94 5.56 43.55 15.44
N LEU A 95 5.16 42.33 15.83
CA LEU A 95 4.54 42.10 17.13
C LEU A 95 5.45 42.39 18.30
N ALA A 96 6.76 42.09 18.17
CA ALA A 96 7.74 42.38 19.20
C ALA A 96 8.16 43.86 19.28
N ASN A 97 7.82 44.67 18.27
CA ASN A 97 8.19 46.07 18.14
C ASN A 97 6.97 46.93 17.73
N PRO A 98 6.03 47.21 18.65
CA PRO A 98 4.88 48.05 18.35
C PRO A 98 5.34 49.42 17.85
N GLY A 99 4.91 49.83 16.66
CA GLY A 99 5.32 51.08 16.00
C GLY A 99 6.44 50.91 14.96
N LEU A 100 7.00 49.73 14.78
CA LEU A 100 7.92 49.44 13.68
C LEU A 100 7.14 49.46 12.35
N THR A 101 7.62 50.22 11.38
CA THR A 101 7.05 50.26 10.03
C THR A 101 7.95 49.58 9.02
N SER A 102 7.47 49.38 7.80
CA SER A 102 8.28 48.81 6.70
C SER A 102 9.49 49.72 6.35
N LEU A 103 9.49 50.96 6.77
CA LEU A 103 10.57 51.90 6.54
C LEU A 103 11.52 51.86 7.76
N LEU A 104 12.59 51.07 7.67
CA LEU A 104 13.59 50.93 8.71
C LEU A 104 14.56 52.12 8.67
N GLN A 105 14.92 52.68 9.86
CA GLN A 105 15.89 53.75 9.94
C GLN A 105 17.23 53.19 10.47
N PRO A 106 18.37 53.45 9.80
CA PRO A 106 19.67 53.10 10.31
C PRO A 106 19.91 53.72 11.68
N GLY A 107 20.40 52.93 12.65
CA GLY A 107 20.58 53.33 14.04
C GLY A 107 19.38 53.05 14.94
N GLN A 108 18.24 52.72 14.44
CA GLN A 108 17.07 52.32 15.22
C GLN A 108 17.35 50.97 15.91
N VAL A 109 17.01 50.85 17.19
CA VAL A 109 17.16 49.62 17.96
C VAL A 109 15.81 48.91 17.98
N ILE A 110 15.78 47.64 17.57
CA ILE A 110 14.62 46.77 17.60
C ILE A 110 14.83 45.56 18.51
N SER A 111 13.76 45.05 19.08
CA SER A 111 13.72 43.82 19.83
C SER A 111 13.63 42.62 18.87
N ILE A 112 14.53 41.69 19.00
CA ILE A 112 14.50 40.42 18.28
C ILE A 112 13.89 39.40 19.24
N PRO A 113 12.64 38.98 19.05
CA PRO A 113 12.06 37.95 19.89
C PRO A 113 12.84 36.64 19.66
N ALA A 114 12.90 35.83 20.69
CA ALA A 114 13.42 34.48 20.50
C ALA A 114 12.61 33.77 19.43
N PRO A 115 13.26 33.01 18.53
CA PRO A 115 12.53 32.21 17.56
C PRO A 115 11.51 31.39 18.33
N ARG A 116 10.23 31.58 18.04
CA ARG A 116 9.24 30.64 18.53
C ARG A 116 9.69 29.29 17.96
N ALA A 117 9.81 28.27 18.83
CA ALA A 117 9.92 26.93 18.35
C ALA A 117 8.72 26.77 17.38
N GLN A 118 9.00 26.91 16.09
CA GLN A 118 7.99 26.58 15.08
C GLN A 118 7.74 25.13 15.35
N THR A 119 6.63 24.83 16.02
CA THR A 119 6.10 23.48 16.04
C THR A 119 5.87 23.20 14.57
N ALA A 120 6.82 22.50 13.95
CA ALA A 120 6.63 22.02 12.59
C ALA A 120 5.23 21.43 12.59
N PRO A 121 4.36 21.80 11.63
CA PRO A 121 3.02 21.25 11.60
C PRO A 121 3.19 19.75 11.78
N ALA A 122 2.58 19.20 12.82
CA ALA A 122 2.75 17.78 13.14
C ALA A 122 2.43 17.02 11.87
N THR A 123 3.43 16.34 11.33
CA THR A 123 3.21 15.47 10.16
C THR A 123 2.11 14.51 10.59
N PRO A 124 0.95 14.50 9.91
CA PRO A 124 -0.16 13.67 10.33
C PRO A 124 0.33 12.22 10.38
N THR A 125 0.16 11.58 11.53
CA THR A 125 0.49 10.17 11.66
C THR A 125 -0.40 9.38 10.69
N PRO A 126 0.16 8.57 9.79
CA PRO A 126 -0.64 7.76 8.86
C PRO A 126 -1.67 6.92 9.61
N ALA A 127 -2.86 6.79 9.03
CA ALA A 127 -3.87 5.89 9.56
C ALA A 127 -3.34 4.44 9.56
N PRO A 128 -3.71 3.60 10.53
CA PRO A 128 -3.25 2.23 10.58
C PRO A 128 -3.80 1.44 9.38
N LEU A 129 -2.90 0.76 8.68
CA LEU A 129 -3.20 -0.16 7.58
C LEU A 129 -2.77 -1.57 7.97
N ARG A 130 -3.47 -2.58 7.45
CA ARG A 130 -2.98 -3.95 7.45
C ARG A 130 -2.31 -4.24 6.12
N MET A 131 -1.26 -5.03 6.16
CA MET A 131 -0.55 -5.45 4.96
C MET A 131 -0.35 -6.96 4.99
N ALA A 132 -0.74 -7.62 3.90
CA ALA A 132 -0.43 -9.03 3.68
C ALA A 132 1.03 -9.19 3.26
N SER A 133 1.58 -10.41 3.43
CA SER A 133 2.90 -10.73 2.88
C SER A 133 2.93 -10.48 1.37
N PRO A 134 3.98 -9.82 0.84
CA PRO A 134 4.08 -9.54 -0.58
C PRO A 134 4.06 -10.82 -1.43
N ALA A 135 3.34 -10.78 -2.54
CA ALA A 135 3.32 -11.85 -3.54
C ALA A 135 4.12 -11.40 -4.76
N CYS A 136 5.18 -12.14 -5.10
CA CYS A 136 6.07 -11.80 -6.21
C CYS A 136 6.03 -12.87 -7.29
N TYR A 137 6.02 -12.44 -8.55
CA TYR A 137 5.90 -13.30 -9.72
C TYR A 137 7.05 -13.01 -10.70
N PRO A 138 7.86 -14.03 -11.04
CA PRO A 138 8.98 -13.86 -11.95
C PRO A 138 8.50 -13.50 -13.35
N ARG A 139 9.33 -12.72 -14.05
CA ARG A 139 9.16 -12.29 -15.44
C ARG A 139 10.28 -12.84 -16.32
N PRO A 140 10.08 -12.91 -17.65
CA PRO A 140 11.10 -13.42 -18.58
C PRO A 140 12.38 -12.57 -18.61
N ASP A 141 12.31 -11.29 -18.24
CA ASP A 141 13.41 -10.31 -18.24
C ASP A 141 14.29 -10.35 -16.98
N GLN A 142 14.26 -11.44 -16.21
CA GLN A 142 14.96 -11.63 -14.93
C GLN A 142 14.56 -10.61 -13.86
N THR A 143 13.38 -10.05 -13.98
CA THR A 143 12.71 -9.26 -12.93
C THR A 143 11.54 -10.02 -12.35
N GLN A 144 10.92 -9.45 -11.33
CA GLN A 144 9.69 -9.96 -10.73
C GLN A 144 8.73 -8.83 -10.45
N THR A 145 7.44 -9.03 -10.70
CA THR A 145 6.39 -8.11 -10.26
C THR A 145 5.93 -8.53 -8.88
N CYS A 146 5.97 -7.60 -7.92
CA CYS A 146 5.53 -7.83 -6.55
C CYS A 146 4.29 -6.98 -6.24
N PHE A 147 3.33 -7.59 -5.54
CA PHE A 147 2.10 -6.97 -5.07
C PHE A 147 2.14 -6.85 -3.55
N PHE A 148 1.92 -5.65 -3.05
CA PHE A 148 1.81 -5.29 -1.64
C PHE A 148 0.36 -4.94 -1.37
N VAL A 149 -0.43 -5.89 -0.87
CA VAL A 149 -1.86 -5.67 -0.62
C VAL A 149 -2.02 -4.90 0.69
N LEU A 150 -2.59 -3.71 0.60
CA LEU A 150 -2.92 -2.84 1.72
C LEU A 150 -4.43 -2.92 1.99
N GLU A 151 -4.80 -3.16 3.23
CA GLU A 151 -6.18 -3.21 3.71
C GLU A 151 -6.45 -2.05 4.66
N ASN A 152 -7.55 -1.37 4.46
CA ASN A 152 -8.08 -0.37 5.36
C ASN A 152 -9.00 -1.03 6.41
N PRO A 153 -8.57 -1.26 7.65
CA PRO A 153 -9.41 -1.89 8.66
C PRO A 153 -10.42 -0.93 9.30
N SER A 154 -10.34 0.35 8.98
CA SER A 154 -11.18 1.40 9.61
C SER A 154 -12.52 1.56 8.91
N ALA A 155 -13.44 2.27 9.58
CA ALA A 155 -14.74 2.68 9.03
C ALA A 155 -14.65 3.98 8.20
N GLU A 156 -13.47 4.58 8.09
CA GLU A 156 -13.23 5.83 7.36
C GLU A 156 -12.54 5.53 6.03
N THR A 157 -12.84 6.31 5.00
CA THR A 157 -12.07 6.28 3.75
C THR A 157 -10.70 6.89 4.00
N LEU A 158 -9.67 6.27 3.43
CA LEU A 158 -8.31 6.82 3.43
C LEU A 158 -7.97 7.37 2.05
N GLU A 159 -7.19 8.45 2.01
CA GLU A 159 -6.68 9.04 0.76
C GLU A 159 -5.15 9.12 0.77
N ASN A 160 -4.56 9.26 -0.43
CA ASN A 160 -3.12 9.41 -0.62
C ASN A 160 -2.30 8.31 0.08
N VAL A 161 -2.75 7.07 -0.05
CA VAL A 161 -2.04 5.93 0.53
C VAL A 161 -0.76 5.68 -0.25
N ALA A 162 0.37 5.83 0.45
CA ALA A 162 1.70 5.63 -0.11
C ALA A 162 2.55 4.79 0.83
N ILE A 163 3.32 3.86 0.27
CA ILE A 163 4.29 3.06 0.99
C ILE A 163 5.69 3.22 0.39
N GLN A 164 6.68 3.13 1.25
CA GLN A 164 8.07 2.97 0.86
C GLN A 164 8.47 1.52 1.06
N VAL A 165 9.02 0.92 0.02
CA VAL A 165 9.54 -0.44 0.05
C VAL A 165 11.06 -0.37 -0.04
N ALA A 166 11.75 -0.83 1.00
CA ALA A 166 13.20 -0.99 1.00
C ALA A 166 13.55 -2.45 0.70
N PHE A 167 14.60 -2.66 -0.09
CA PHE A 167 15.08 -3.98 -0.50
C PHE A 167 16.59 -3.97 -0.71
N ALA A 168 17.25 -5.11 -0.50
CA ALA A 168 18.66 -5.27 -0.79
C ALA A 168 18.91 -5.42 -2.29
N ASP A 169 19.91 -4.70 -2.82
CA ASP A 169 20.39 -4.81 -4.20
C ASP A 169 21.94 -4.92 -4.16
N GLY A 170 22.46 -6.15 -4.10
CA GLY A 170 23.84 -6.42 -3.76
C GLY A 170 24.16 -5.95 -2.32
N ASP A 171 25.23 -5.18 -2.16
CA ASP A 171 25.65 -4.60 -0.89
C ASP A 171 24.93 -3.28 -0.53
N SER A 172 23.96 -2.86 -1.35
CA SER A 172 23.22 -1.62 -1.17
C SER A 172 21.77 -1.88 -0.79
N VAL A 173 21.18 -0.94 -0.02
CA VAL A 173 19.74 -0.89 0.22
C VAL A 173 19.14 0.15 -0.72
N ARG A 174 18.18 -0.27 -1.52
CA ARG A 174 17.39 0.62 -2.37
C ARG A 174 15.98 0.77 -1.87
N THR A 175 15.34 1.87 -2.22
CA THR A 175 13.96 2.15 -1.87
C THR A 175 13.11 2.44 -3.11
N ARG A 176 11.83 2.07 -3.04
CA ARG A 176 10.80 2.42 -4.01
C ARG A 176 9.62 3.05 -3.29
N LEU A 177 9.06 4.07 -3.90
CA LEU A 177 7.81 4.68 -3.44
C LEU A 177 6.67 4.13 -4.29
N LEU A 178 5.69 3.51 -3.66
CA LEU A 178 4.55 2.91 -4.32
C LEU A 178 3.26 3.58 -3.87
N PHE A 179 2.34 3.72 -4.81
CA PHE A 179 1.00 4.25 -4.61
C PHE A 179 -0.04 3.20 -4.96
N LEU A 180 -1.23 3.35 -4.40
CA LEU A 180 -2.38 2.56 -4.82
C LEU A 180 -2.86 3.00 -6.21
N PRO A 181 -3.54 2.12 -6.96
CA PRO A 181 -4.13 2.46 -8.27
C PRO A 181 -5.24 3.50 -8.22
N LEU A 182 -5.93 3.64 -7.09
CA LEU A 182 -6.87 4.72 -6.79
C LEU A 182 -6.26 5.63 -5.72
N ASP A 183 -6.72 6.88 -5.67
CA ASP A 183 -6.26 7.81 -4.64
C ASP A 183 -7.00 7.61 -3.31
N ILE A 184 -8.13 6.89 -3.32
CA ILE A 184 -8.86 6.50 -2.12
C ILE A 184 -8.81 5.00 -1.87
N LEU A 185 -8.79 4.63 -0.59
CA LEU A 185 -8.98 3.27 -0.10
C LEU A 185 -10.22 3.26 0.80
N PRO A 186 -11.38 2.80 0.29
CA PRO A 186 -12.63 2.78 1.04
C PRO A 186 -12.56 1.99 2.36
N PRO A 187 -13.52 2.18 3.29
CA PRO A 187 -13.62 1.38 4.50
C PRO A 187 -13.64 -0.12 4.19
N HIS A 188 -12.94 -0.90 5.02
CA HIS A 188 -12.92 -2.36 4.95
C HIS A 188 -12.57 -2.94 3.57
N SER A 189 -11.90 -2.15 2.73
CA SER A 189 -11.45 -2.57 1.41
C SER A 189 -9.94 -2.79 1.37
N ARG A 190 -9.49 -3.42 0.30
CA ARG A 190 -8.07 -3.69 0.06
C ARG A 190 -7.70 -3.48 -1.40
N MET A 191 -6.45 -3.12 -1.62
CA MET A 191 -5.93 -2.82 -2.94
C MET A 191 -4.42 -3.06 -2.98
N PRO A 192 -3.84 -3.59 -4.08
CA PRO A 192 -2.41 -3.76 -4.19
C PRO A 192 -1.72 -2.47 -4.66
N ALA A 193 -0.64 -2.10 -3.99
CA ALA A 193 0.44 -1.36 -4.61
C ALA A 193 1.39 -2.35 -5.29
N SER A 194 1.96 -2.02 -6.44
CA SER A 194 2.83 -2.94 -7.17
C SER A 194 3.96 -2.23 -7.90
N ASP A 195 5.09 -2.93 -8.02
CA ASP A 195 6.22 -2.50 -8.84
C ASP A 195 7.02 -3.73 -9.30
N THR A 196 7.99 -3.49 -10.18
CA THR A 196 8.90 -4.50 -10.69
C THR A 196 10.24 -4.39 -9.98
N PHE A 197 10.73 -5.52 -9.47
CA PHE A 197 11.96 -5.62 -8.71
C PHE A 197 12.93 -6.62 -9.38
N PRO A 198 14.24 -6.53 -9.12
CA PRO A 198 15.17 -7.60 -9.45
C PRO A 198 14.77 -8.92 -8.77
N ILE A 199 15.15 -10.06 -9.33
CA ILE A 199 15.07 -11.35 -8.63
C ILE A 199 16.23 -11.42 -7.64
N PHE A 200 15.95 -11.65 -6.36
CA PHE A 200 16.95 -11.69 -5.30
C PHE A 200 17.45 -13.12 -5.08
N ALA A 201 18.77 -13.29 -5.05
CA ALA A 201 19.40 -14.63 -4.87
C ALA A 201 19.10 -15.26 -3.49
N GLN A 202 18.86 -14.45 -2.47
CA GLN A 202 18.61 -14.90 -1.09
C GLN A 202 17.12 -14.87 -0.69
N GLY A 203 16.21 -14.73 -1.67
CA GLY A 203 14.79 -14.56 -1.43
C GLY A 203 14.37 -13.10 -1.26
N ASN A 204 13.06 -12.88 -1.22
CA ASN A 204 12.49 -11.53 -1.17
C ASN A 204 12.42 -11.04 0.29
N ALA A 205 13.37 -10.21 0.70
CA ALA A 205 13.32 -9.47 1.94
C ALA A 205 12.94 -8.02 1.64
N PHE A 206 11.70 -7.65 1.97
CA PHE A 206 11.20 -6.28 1.86
C PHE A 206 10.92 -5.71 3.25
N GLU A 207 11.40 -4.50 3.49
CA GLU A 207 10.95 -3.68 4.60
C GLU A 207 9.98 -2.64 4.05
N VAL A 208 8.77 -2.57 4.61
CA VAL A 208 7.70 -1.72 4.10
C VAL A 208 7.27 -0.73 5.16
N TYR A 209 7.27 0.54 4.79
CA TYR A 209 6.88 1.65 5.66
C TYR A 209 5.70 2.39 5.04
N VAL A 210 4.65 2.63 5.81
CA VAL A 210 3.54 3.48 5.40
C VAL A 210 3.99 4.93 5.55
N LEU A 211 4.08 5.66 4.44
CA LEU A 211 4.46 7.07 4.43
C LEU A 211 3.27 8.00 4.56
N SER A 212 2.17 7.63 3.94
CA SER A 212 0.93 8.40 3.94
C SER A 212 -0.27 7.46 3.94
N ALA A 213 -1.28 7.81 4.71
CA ALA A 213 -2.63 7.26 4.71
C ALA A 213 -3.50 8.27 5.47
N LEU A 214 -4.06 9.24 4.77
CA LEU A 214 -4.81 10.33 5.37
C LEU A 214 -6.28 9.96 5.48
N ARG A 215 -6.92 10.31 6.59
CA ARG A 215 -8.37 10.16 6.71
C ARG A 215 -9.08 11.19 5.86
N LEU A 216 -9.96 10.72 4.99
CA LEU A 216 -10.79 11.57 4.16
C LEU A 216 -12.05 11.97 4.93
N SER A 217 -12.39 13.28 4.88
CA SER A 217 -13.66 13.72 5.43
C SER A 217 -14.82 13.08 4.64
N PRO A 218 -15.88 12.58 5.31
CA PRO A 218 -17.05 12.03 4.62
C PRO A 218 -17.72 12.98 3.64
N ASP A 219 -17.62 14.29 3.92
CA ASP A 219 -18.24 15.35 3.12
C ASP A 219 -17.26 16.01 2.15
N ASP A 220 -16.13 15.37 1.85
CA ASP A 220 -15.12 15.94 0.94
C ASP A 220 -15.71 16.06 -0.48
N PRO A 221 -15.86 17.28 -1.02
CA PRO A 221 -16.54 17.49 -2.29
C PRO A 221 -15.75 17.02 -3.52
N ARG A 222 -14.48 16.65 -3.35
CA ARG A 222 -13.63 16.15 -4.45
C ARG A 222 -14.08 14.78 -4.92
N TYR A 223 -14.57 13.93 -4.00
CA TYR A 223 -14.94 12.55 -4.27
C TYR A 223 -16.45 12.39 -4.31
N LEU A 224 -16.93 11.62 -5.26
CA LEU A 224 -18.35 11.43 -5.52
C LEU A 224 -18.78 10.02 -5.18
N PRO A 225 -20.04 9.81 -4.72
CA PRO A 225 -20.53 8.51 -4.25
C PRO A 225 -20.91 7.58 -5.41
N ALA A 226 -19.96 7.29 -6.30
CA ALA A 226 -20.16 6.36 -7.40
C ALA A 226 -20.25 4.92 -6.93
N THR A 227 -21.11 4.13 -7.59
CA THR A 227 -21.30 2.70 -7.30
C THR A 227 -21.21 1.86 -8.57
N LEU A 228 -20.85 0.58 -8.42
CA LEU A 228 -20.77 -0.37 -9.52
C LEU A 228 -22.04 -1.21 -9.59
N HIS A 229 -22.63 -1.28 -10.77
CA HIS A 229 -23.87 -2.01 -11.04
C HIS A 229 -23.69 -3.02 -12.17
N ARG A 230 -24.56 -4.04 -12.20
CA ARG A 230 -24.62 -5.07 -13.28
C ARG A 230 -23.28 -5.71 -13.59
N LEU A 231 -22.48 -5.93 -12.54
CA LEU A 231 -21.16 -6.51 -12.68
C LEU A 231 -21.22 -7.93 -13.25
N GLN A 232 -20.42 -8.16 -14.27
CA GLN A 232 -20.16 -9.49 -14.85
C GLN A 232 -18.65 -9.72 -14.88
N ILE A 233 -18.22 -10.76 -14.21
CA ILE A 233 -16.83 -11.19 -14.17
C ILE A 233 -16.77 -12.61 -14.68
N VAL A 234 -16.15 -12.80 -15.85
CA VAL A 234 -15.99 -14.11 -16.47
C VAL A 234 -14.50 -14.45 -16.49
N ILE A 235 -14.11 -15.38 -15.62
CA ILE A 235 -12.75 -15.92 -15.60
C ILE A 235 -12.63 -16.95 -16.72
N ALA A 236 -11.63 -16.80 -17.57
CA ALA A 236 -11.37 -17.72 -18.68
C ALA A 236 -10.94 -19.10 -18.15
N PRO A 237 -11.12 -20.20 -18.93
CA PRO A 237 -10.69 -21.54 -18.53
C PRO A 237 -9.19 -21.68 -18.20
N SER A 238 -8.37 -20.77 -18.72
CA SER A 238 -6.94 -20.70 -18.37
C SER A 238 -6.66 -20.14 -16.97
N GLU A 239 -7.70 -19.57 -16.32
CA GLU A 239 -7.62 -18.87 -15.03
C GLU A 239 -6.60 -17.71 -14.99
N ARG A 240 -6.10 -17.30 -16.17
CA ARG A 240 -5.08 -16.24 -16.30
C ARG A 240 -5.63 -14.94 -16.85
N PHE A 241 -6.87 -14.95 -17.30
CA PHE A 241 -7.58 -13.79 -17.83
C PHE A 241 -9.02 -13.77 -17.34
N ALA A 242 -9.52 -12.58 -17.06
CA ALA A 242 -10.93 -12.34 -16.81
C ALA A 242 -11.44 -11.21 -17.71
N SER A 243 -12.65 -11.36 -18.21
CA SER A 243 -13.44 -10.27 -18.78
C SER A 243 -14.27 -9.65 -17.67
N VAL A 244 -14.14 -8.35 -17.49
CA VAL A 244 -14.84 -7.56 -16.48
C VAL A 244 -15.69 -6.55 -17.20
N SER A 245 -17.00 -6.53 -16.92
CA SER A 245 -17.94 -5.54 -17.46
C SER A 245 -18.96 -5.14 -16.41
N GLY A 246 -19.61 -4.00 -16.62
CA GLY A 246 -20.62 -3.46 -15.72
C GLY A 246 -20.95 -2.02 -16.05
N GLU A 247 -21.52 -1.33 -15.09
CA GLU A 247 -21.89 0.07 -15.19
C GLU A 247 -21.43 0.81 -13.92
N VAL A 248 -20.89 2.01 -14.10
CA VAL A 248 -20.71 2.98 -13.00
C VAL A 248 -21.97 3.81 -12.92
N TYR A 249 -22.56 3.90 -11.75
CA TYR A 249 -23.73 4.73 -11.48
C TYR A 249 -23.37 5.89 -10.58
N LEU A 250 -23.87 7.07 -10.90
CA LEU A 250 -23.73 8.27 -10.09
C LEU A 250 -25.12 8.72 -9.61
N PRO A 251 -25.35 8.83 -8.28
CA PRO A 251 -26.68 9.24 -7.76
C PRO A 251 -27.13 10.60 -8.27
N PRO A 252 -28.45 10.84 -8.45
CA PRO A 252 -28.98 12.12 -8.93
C PRO A 252 -28.66 13.31 -8.03
N SER A 253 -28.42 13.08 -6.74
CA SER A 253 -28.03 14.10 -5.76
C SER A 253 -26.55 14.49 -5.83
N SER A 254 -25.76 13.80 -6.64
CA SER A 254 -24.33 14.04 -6.79
C SER A 254 -24.03 15.23 -7.71
N ALA A 255 -22.77 15.62 -7.79
CA ALA A 255 -22.27 16.45 -8.89
C ALA A 255 -21.87 15.56 -10.08
N ALA A 256 -21.65 16.16 -11.26
CA ALA A 256 -21.10 15.44 -12.40
C ALA A 256 -19.66 15.02 -12.11
N ALA A 257 -19.30 13.79 -12.53
CA ALA A 257 -17.95 13.27 -12.47
C ALA A 257 -17.20 13.60 -13.76
N SER A 258 -16.01 14.17 -13.62
CA SER A 258 -15.08 14.40 -14.73
C SER A 258 -14.01 13.29 -14.83
N LEU A 259 -13.75 12.60 -13.74
CA LEU A 259 -12.79 11.51 -13.62
C LEU A 259 -13.45 10.30 -12.98
N ILE A 260 -13.33 9.14 -13.63
CA ILE A 260 -13.82 7.87 -13.09
C ILE A 260 -12.75 6.82 -13.30
N TRP A 261 -12.32 6.20 -12.20
CA TRP A 261 -11.38 5.09 -12.20
C TRP A 261 -12.01 3.86 -11.58
N ILE A 262 -11.69 2.70 -12.15
CA ILE A 262 -12.03 1.40 -11.57
C ILE A 262 -10.73 0.63 -11.39
N ALA A 263 -10.44 0.21 -10.17
CA ALA A 263 -9.36 -0.72 -9.88
C ALA A 263 -9.93 -2.14 -9.76
N ALA A 264 -9.43 -3.05 -10.59
CA ALA A 264 -9.74 -4.48 -10.53
C ALA A 264 -8.51 -5.24 -10.05
N THR A 265 -8.66 -6.02 -8.98
CA THR A 265 -7.60 -6.87 -8.43
C THR A 265 -8.00 -8.33 -8.54
N ALA A 266 -7.13 -9.14 -9.16
CA ALA A 266 -7.26 -10.59 -9.21
C ALA A 266 -6.56 -11.23 -8.01
N TYR A 267 -7.23 -12.17 -7.34
CA TYR A 267 -6.71 -12.95 -6.24
C TYR A 267 -6.73 -14.44 -6.57
N ASP A 268 -5.73 -15.18 -6.10
CA ASP A 268 -5.71 -16.65 -6.19
C ASP A 268 -6.52 -17.31 -5.05
N SER A 269 -6.52 -18.64 -5.01
CA SER A 269 -7.21 -19.42 -3.97
C SER A 269 -6.62 -19.28 -2.57
N LEU A 270 -5.39 -18.74 -2.45
CA LEU A 270 -4.72 -18.44 -1.18
C LEU A 270 -4.83 -16.96 -0.79
N ASP A 271 -5.72 -16.22 -1.46
CA ASP A 271 -5.97 -14.81 -1.18
C ASP A 271 -4.80 -13.85 -1.49
N ARG A 272 -3.85 -14.28 -2.33
CA ARG A 272 -2.73 -13.47 -2.78
C ARG A 272 -3.10 -12.72 -4.06
N ALA A 273 -2.71 -11.45 -4.17
CA ALA A 273 -2.89 -10.71 -5.41
C ALA A 273 -2.01 -11.30 -6.52
N VAL A 274 -2.63 -11.65 -7.66
CA VAL A 274 -1.98 -12.25 -8.83
C VAL A 274 -2.00 -11.34 -10.05
N GLY A 275 -2.73 -10.24 -10.00
CA GLY A 275 -2.83 -9.26 -11.07
C GLY A 275 -3.69 -8.08 -10.67
N PHE A 276 -3.48 -6.97 -11.34
CA PHE A 276 -4.36 -5.83 -11.18
C PHE A 276 -4.44 -5.01 -12.47
N ARG A 277 -5.53 -4.25 -12.61
CA ARG A 277 -5.70 -3.27 -13.68
C ARG A 277 -6.54 -2.08 -13.19
N ARG A 278 -6.10 -0.86 -13.55
CA ARG A 278 -6.94 0.34 -13.49
C ARG A 278 -7.56 0.60 -14.86
N TRP A 279 -8.86 0.79 -14.88
CA TRP A 279 -9.61 1.31 -16.02
C TRP A 279 -9.99 2.76 -15.76
N GLU A 280 -9.95 3.59 -16.78
CA GLU A 280 -10.23 5.02 -16.71
C GLU A 280 -11.30 5.37 -17.74
N ALA A 281 -12.30 6.15 -17.32
CA ALA A 281 -13.25 6.73 -18.25
C ALA A 281 -12.68 8.01 -18.89
N ASN A 282 -12.89 8.12 -20.19
CA ASN A 282 -12.52 9.31 -20.96
C ASN A 282 -13.70 10.26 -21.17
N THR A 283 -14.86 9.96 -20.61
CA THR A 283 -16.11 10.75 -20.75
C THR A 283 -16.65 11.09 -19.36
N PRO A 284 -17.12 12.32 -19.15
CA PRO A 284 -17.78 12.70 -17.91
C PRO A 284 -19.08 11.91 -17.72
N LEU A 285 -19.52 11.76 -16.47
CA LEU A 285 -20.77 11.11 -16.10
C LEU A 285 -21.66 12.13 -15.37
N ALA A 286 -22.87 12.34 -15.90
CA ALA A 286 -23.84 13.21 -15.26
C ALA A 286 -24.56 12.52 -14.09
N PRO A 287 -25.08 13.29 -13.11
CA PRO A 287 -25.88 12.75 -12.03
C PRO A 287 -27.11 11.98 -12.53
N GLY A 288 -27.35 10.81 -11.95
CA GLY A 288 -28.45 9.91 -12.33
C GLY A 288 -28.18 9.03 -13.53
N GLU A 289 -27.03 9.16 -14.17
CA GLU A 289 -26.65 8.37 -15.33
C GLU A 289 -25.83 7.15 -15.01
N HIS A 290 -25.77 6.23 -15.97
CA HIS A 290 -24.97 5.02 -15.97
C HIS A 290 -23.91 5.08 -17.07
N LEU A 291 -22.67 4.79 -16.72
CA LEU A 291 -21.55 4.68 -17.67
C LEU A 291 -21.15 3.21 -17.79
N PRO A 292 -21.41 2.56 -18.95
CA PRO A 292 -20.97 1.18 -19.15
C PRO A 292 -19.44 1.12 -19.28
N PHE A 293 -18.85 0.02 -18.76
CA PHE A 293 -17.44 -0.27 -18.91
C PHE A 293 -17.22 -1.75 -19.26
N GLN A 294 -16.13 -2.01 -19.96
CA GLN A 294 -15.63 -3.35 -20.24
C GLN A 294 -14.13 -3.32 -20.40
N PHE A 295 -13.44 -4.27 -19.77
CA PHE A 295 -12.01 -4.47 -19.94
C PHE A 295 -11.60 -5.91 -19.62
N SER A 296 -10.37 -6.27 -20.02
CA SER A 296 -9.76 -7.55 -19.66
C SER A 296 -8.76 -7.36 -18.54
N LEU A 297 -8.72 -8.29 -17.60
CA LEU A 297 -7.74 -8.35 -16.52
C LEU A 297 -6.86 -9.59 -16.71
N GLY A 298 -5.55 -9.40 -16.79
CA GLY A 298 -4.57 -10.49 -16.83
C GLY A 298 -3.93 -10.74 -15.46
N SER A 299 -3.39 -11.94 -15.27
CA SER A 299 -2.70 -12.30 -14.01
C SER A 299 -1.42 -13.11 -14.23
N PHE A 300 -0.51 -13.03 -13.27
CA PHE A 300 0.75 -13.75 -13.24
C PHE A 300 0.60 -15.21 -12.78
N ALA A 301 -0.48 -15.55 -12.07
CA ALA A 301 -0.82 -16.89 -11.60
C ALA A 301 -2.32 -17.13 -11.77
N PRO A 302 -2.82 -18.37 -11.68
CA PRO A 302 -4.25 -18.64 -11.73
C PRO A 302 -5.04 -17.78 -10.75
N MET A 303 -6.11 -17.14 -11.22
CA MET A 303 -6.99 -16.32 -10.40
C MET A 303 -8.23 -17.11 -10.01
N ALA A 304 -8.67 -16.97 -8.77
CA ALA A 304 -9.91 -17.57 -8.25
C ALA A 304 -11.05 -16.55 -8.17
N ARG A 305 -10.75 -15.25 -7.99
CA ARG A 305 -11.73 -14.17 -7.89
C ARG A 305 -11.14 -12.82 -8.27
N VAL A 306 -12.04 -11.88 -8.55
CA VAL A 306 -11.70 -10.49 -8.86
C VAL A 306 -12.51 -9.57 -7.95
N GLU A 307 -11.86 -8.60 -7.35
CA GLU A 307 -12.48 -7.51 -6.58
C GLU A 307 -12.36 -6.20 -7.36
N LEU A 308 -13.41 -5.37 -7.29
CA LEU A 308 -13.44 -4.07 -7.94
C LEU A 308 -13.68 -2.96 -6.92
N LEU A 309 -12.97 -1.86 -7.09
CA LEU A 309 -13.22 -0.60 -6.39
C LEU A 309 -13.38 0.50 -7.42
N VAL A 310 -14.25 1.48 -7.12
CA VAL A 310 -14.50 2.63 -7.99
C VAL A 310 -14.17 3.91 -7.27
N GLU A 311 -13.62 4.86 -8.01
CA GLU A 311 -13.40 6.23 -7.59
C GLU A 311 -13.95 7.16 -8.66
N ALA A 312 -14.71 8.17 -8.25
CA ALA A 312 -15.21 9.22 -9.11
C ALA A 312 -14.91 10.60 -8.50
N ARG A 313 -14.50 11.54 -9.34
CA ARG A 313 -14.20 12.92 -8.93
C ARG A 313 -14.86 13.94 -9.84
N ARG A 314 -14.98 15.17 -9.29
CA ARG A 314 -15.42 16.34 -10.06
C ARG A 314 -14.43 16.73 -11.13
#